data_1e35e2721b9cb35fd37a0a325d289784
#
_entry.id   1e35e2721b9cb35fd37a0a325d289784
#
_cell.length_a   1.000
_cell.length_b   1.000
_cell.length_c   1.000
_cell.angle_alpha   90.00
_cell.angle_beta   90.00
_cell.angle_gamma   90.00
#
_symmetry.space_group_name_H-M   'P 1'
#
loop_
_entity.id
_entity.type
_entity.pdbx_description
1 polymer ?
#
loop_
_entity_poly.entity_id
_entity_poly.type
_entity_poly.pdbx_seq_one_letter_code
_entity_poly.pdbx_strand_id
1 'polypeptide(L)'
;MNKKYIIIGGIVIAFTILAIFSFDSGKIEYSDFATAKKNEKVVQIIGKASKDMPIKYDEKNNKLSFVLVDEKNQTAPIEYNGPKPNNFDIAPMVVVKGKFENNKFVANEILTKCPSKYESKFEDVKKQGI
;
A
#
# COMPACT_ATOMS: atom_id res chain seq x y z
N MET A 1 -30.38 -39.17 -15.67
CA MET A 1 -29.57 -37.96 -15.92
C MET A 1 -28.35 -38.39 -16.70
N ASN A 2 -28.09 -37.67 -17.76
CA ASN A 2 -26.94 -38.04 -18.60
C ASN A 2 -25.63 -37.66 -17.94
N LYS A 3 -24.70 -38.60 -17.96
CA LYS A 3 -23.40 -38.37 -17.32
C LYS A 3 -22.70 -37.13 -17.85
N LYS A 4 -23.03 -36.74 -19.08
CA LYS A 4 -22.43 -35.56 -19.69
C LYS A 4 -22.78 -34.27 -18.92
N TYR A 5 -24.02 -34.17 -18.46
CA TYR A 5 -24.45 -32.97 -17.75
C TYR A 5 -23.83 -32.89 -16.35
N ILE A 6 -23.56 -34.05 -15.77
CA ILE A 6 -22.91 -34.09 -14.45
C ILE A 6 -21.46 -33.58 -14.57
N ILE A 7 -20.78 -33.98 -15.63
CA ILE A 7 -19.41 -33.57 -15.89
C ILE A 7 -19.37 -32.07 -16.17
N ILE A 8 -20.28 -31.58 -17.00
CA ILE A 8 -20.32 -30.16 -17.33
C ILE A 8 -20.59 -29.34 -16.06
N GLY A 9 -21.54 -29.79 -15.23
CA GLY A 9 -21.85 -29.13 -13.97
C GLY A 9 -20.64 -29.09 -13.05
N GLY A 10 -19.90 -30.18 -12.97
CA GLY A 10 -18.71 -30.25 -12.16
C GLY A 10 -17.63 -29.26 -12.61
N ILE A 11 -17.45 -29.13 -13.92
CA ILE A 11 -16.47 -28.21 -14.48
C ILE A 11 -16.87 -26.76 -14.17
N VAL A 12 -18.16 -26.43 -14.30
CA VAL A 12 -18.63 -25.08 -14.03
C VAL A 12 -18.42 -24.73 -12.56
N ILE A 13 -18.71 -25.64 -11.65
CA ILE A 13 -18.52 -25.43 -10.24
C ILE A 13 -17.03 -25.22 -9.93
N ALA A 14 -16.16 -26.06 -10.48
CA ALA A 14 -14.73 -25.96 -10.27
C ALA A 14 -14.20 -24.61 -10.76
N PHE A 15 -14.68 -24.16 -11.92
CA PHE A 15 -14.26 -22.89 -12.49
C PHE A 15 -14.73 -21.71 -11.65
N THR A 16 -15.94 -21.82 -11.10
CA THR A 16 -16.50 -20.77 -10.24
C THR A 16 -15.67 -20.65 -8.95
N ILE A 17 -15.32 -21.77 -8.36
CA ILE A 17 -14.51 -21.79 -7.15
C ILE A 17 -13.13 -21.17 -7.43
N LEU A 18 -12.51 -21.53 -8.54
CA LEU A 18 -11.24 -20.96 -8.93
C LEU A 18 -11.33 -19.46 -9.13
N ALA A 19 -12.41 -18.99 -9.74
CA ALA A 19 -12.60 -17.57 -9.96
C ALA A 19 -12.73 -16.80 -8.63
N ILE A 20 -13.47 -17.38 -7.69
CA ILE A 20 -13.64 -16.74 -6.38
C ILE A 20 -12.30 -16.64 -5.66
N PHE A 21 -11.52 -17.70 -5.67
CA PHE A 21 -10.22 -17.68 -5.02
C PHE A 21 -9.24 -16.72 -5.72
N SER A 22 -9.33 -16.62 -7.03
CA SER A 22 -8.46 -15.70 -7.76
C SER A 22 -8.78 -14.24 -7.47
N PHE A 23 -10.05 -13.95 -7.29
CA PHE A 23 -10.46 -12.58 -7.01
C PHE A 23 -10.01 -12.14 -5.63
N ASP A 24 -10.05 -13.05 -4.67
CA ASP A 24 -9.70 -12.69 -3.30
C ASP A 24 -8.20 -12.42 -3.13
N SER A 25 -7.40 -13.08 -3.94
CA SER A 25 -5.95 -12.94 -3.80
C SER A 25 -5.38 -11.64 -4.35
N GLY A 26 -6.16 -10.93 -5.12
CA GLY A 26 -5.67 -9.73 -5.78
C GLY A 26 -5.90 -8.43 -5.02
N LYS A 27 -6.61 -8.48 -3.91
CA LYS A 27 -6.93 -7.26 -3.20
C LYS A 27 -5.85 -6.94 -2.18
N ILE A 28 -5.19 -5.83 -2.39
CA ILE A 28 -4.26 -5.32 -1.41
C ILE A 28 -5.02 -4.30 -0.60
N GLU A 29 -5.25 -4.61 0.65
CA GLU A 29 -6.06 -3.77 1.51
C GLU A 29 -5.24 -2.71 2.21
N TYR A 30 -5.87 -1.57 2.45
CA TYR A 30 -5.29 -0.55 3.29
C TYR A 30 -5.32 -1.06 4.73
N SER A 31 -4.25 -0.84 5.45
CA SER A 31 -4.09 -1.35 6.79
C SER A 31 -3.28 -0.39 7.63
N ASP A 32 -3.07 -0.72 8.89
CA ASP A 32 -2.18 0.03 9.75
C ASP A 32 -1.02 -0.91 10.14
N PHE A 33 -0.02 -0.35 10.80
CA PHE A 33 1.16 -1.13 11.17
C PHE A 33 0.83 -2.28 12.13
N ALA A 34 -0.08 -2.06 13.05
CA ALA A 34 -0.42 -3.10 14.01
C ALA A 34 -1.04 -4.31 13.31
N THR A 35 -1.97 -4.06 12.40
CA THR A 35 -2.62 -5.12 11.65
C THR A 35 -1.67 -5.79 10.67
N ALA A 36 -0.83 -5.00 10.00
CA ALA A 36 0.14 -5.52 9.05
C ALA A 36 1.14 -6.44 9.75
N LYS A 37 1.60 -6.03 10.93
CA LYS A 37 2.57 -6.81 11.69
C LYS A 37 1.96 -8.14 12.13
N LYS A 38 0.68 -8.13 12.43
CA LYS A 38 -0.01 -9.33 12.87
C LYS A 38 -0.26 -10.30 11.72
N ASN A 39 -0.63 -9.78 10.58
CA ASN A 39 -1.01 -10.62 9.43
C ASN A 39 0.14 -11.06 8.55
N GLU A 40 1.24 -10.34 8.58
CA GLU A 40 2.41 -10.64 7.74
C GLU A 40 2.07 -10.75 6.25
N LYS A 41 1.03 -10.06 5.83
CA LYS A 41 0.62 -10.05 4.43
C LYS A 41 0.99 -8.74 3.78
N VAL A 42 1.02 -8.73 2.46
CA VAL A 42 1.26 -7.49 1.72
C VAL A 42 0.05 -6.59 1.89
N VAL A 43 0.28 -5.38 2.39
CA VAL A 43 -0.77 -4.41 2.63
C VAL A 43 -0.31 -3.04 2.16
N GLN A 44 -1.23 -2.10 2.09
CA GLN A 44 -0.91 -0.71 1.81
C GLN A 44 -1.15 0.09 3.09
N ILE A 45 -0.19 0.89 3.46
CA ILE A 45 -0.30 1.74 4.65
C ILE A 45 -0.15 3.18 4.22
N ILE A 46 -1.11 4.00 4.62
CA ILE A 46 -1.09 5.44 4.37
C ILE A 46 -0.56 6.11 5.62
N GLY A 47 0.38 7.00 5.44
CA GLY A 47 0.92 7.74 6.57
C GLY A 47 1.74 8.92 6.13
N LYS A 48 2.53 9.43 7.04
CA LYS A 48 3.41 10.56 6.78
C LYS A 48 4.83 10.16 7.14
N ALA A 49 5.78 10.60 6.34
CA ALA A 49 7.19 10.39 6.70
C ALA A 49 7.48 11.22 7.94
N SER A 50 8.11 10.60 8.93
CA SER A 50 8.42 11.30 10.16
C SER A 50 9.46 12.37 9.91
N LYS A 51 9.21 13.57 10.41
CA LYS A 51 10.16 14.65 10.25
C LYS A 51 11.24 14.60 11.33
N ASP A 52 10.98 13.86 12.39
CA ASP A 52 11.93 13.74 13.49
C ASP A 52 13.07 12.77 13.15
N MET A 53 12.85 11.91 12.18
CA MET A 53 13.86 10.95 11.79
C MET A 53 14.35 11.26 10.38
N PRO A 54 15.65 11.18 10.15
CA PRO A 54 16.19 11.52 8.85
C PRO A 54 15.82 10.45 7.79
N ILE A 55 15.60 10.93 6.58
CA ILE A 55 15.38 10.06 5.45
C ILE A 55 16.76 9.74 4.91
N LYS A 56 17.05 8.44 4.78
CA LYS A 56 18.34 8.00 4.28
C LYS A 56 18.20 7.31 2.94
N TYR A 57 19.01 7.68 2.00
CA TYR A 57 19.03 7.02 0.71
C TYR A 57 20.44 6.50 0.43
N ASP A 58 20.56 5.21 0.24
CA ASP A 58 21.83 4.58 -0.07
C ASP A 58 21.91 4.40 -1.58
N GLU A 59 22.71 5.23 -2.23
CA GLU A 59 22.84 5.18 -3.67
C GLU A 59 23.49 3.89 -4.15
N LYS A 60 24.37 3.34 -3.37
CA LYS A 60 25.08 2.12 -3.80
C LYS A 60 24.14 0.93 -3.87
N ASN A 61 23.26 0.82 -2.91
CA ASN A 61 22.32 -0.29 -2.86
C ASN A 61 20.94 0.08 -3.38
N ASN A 62 20.78 1.33 -3.80
CA ASN A 62 19.50 1.85 -4.29
C ASN A 62 18.39 1.57 -3.28
N LYS A 63 18.64 1.91 -2.02
CA LYS A 63 17.74 1.63 -0.93
C LYS A 63 17.37 2.89 -0.18
N LEU A 64 16.09 3.11 -0.03
CA LEU A 64 15.55 4.24 0.70
C LEU A 64 15.07 3.76 2.08
N SER A 65 15.44 4.46 3.13
CA SER A 65 15.02 4.12 4.48
C SER A 65 14.46 5.37 5.17
N PHE A 66 13.32 5.22 5.80
CA PHE A 66 12.70 6.32 6.54
C PHE A 66 11.73 5.75 7.55
N VAL A 67 11.19 6.58 8.42
CA VAL A 67 10.18 6.17 9.39
C VAL A 67 8.84 6.74 8.96
N LEU A 68 7.83 5.90 8.90
CA LEU A 68 6.48 6.31 8.53
C LEU A 68 5.59 6.29 9.77
N VAL A 69 4.76 7.31 9.90
CA VAL A 69 3.75 7.40 10.97
C VAL A 69 2.41 7.14 10.31
N ASP A 70 1.70 6.12 10.76
CA ASP A 70 0.40 5.77 10.16
C ASP A 70 -0.73 6.62 10.75
N GLU A 71 -1.95 6.35 10.32
CA GLU A 71 -3.11 7.12 10.76
C GLU A 71 -3.41 6.95 12.25
N LYS A 72 -2.90 5.90 12.86
CA LYS A 72 -3.10 5.65 14.29
C LYS A 72 -1.91 6.11 15.12
N ASN A 73 -1.04 6.92 14.53
CA ASN A 73 0.16 7.45 15.18
C ASN A 73 1.18 6.38 15.56
N GLN A 74 1.12 5.24 14.91
CA GLN A 74 2.13 4.22 15.11
C GLN A 74 3.24 4.42 14.10
N THR A 75 4.46 4.14 14.50
CA THR A 75 5.61 4.34 13.65
C THR A 75 6.30 3.03 13.32
N ALA A 76 6.89 2.96 12.17
CA ALA A 76 7.70 1.80 11.80
C ALA A 76 8.78 2.22 10.81
N PRO A 77 9.95 1.58 10.86
CA PRO A 77 10.96 1.82 9.86
C PRO A 77 10.54 1.20 8.54
N ILE A 78 10.68 1.97 7.47
CA ILE A 78 10.34 1.52 6.13
C ILE A 78 11.64 1.34 5.35
N GLU A 79 11.74 0.24 4.65
CA GLU A 79 12.86 -0.03 3.79
C GLU A 79 12.32 -0.27 2.39
N TYR A 80 12.77 0.52 1.44
CA TYR A 80 12.29 0.43 0.06
C TYR A 80 13.48 0.27 -0.87
N ASN A 81 13.44 -0.76 -1.69
CA ASN A 81 14.49 -1.01 -2.66
C ASN A 81 14.17 -0.28 -3.96
N GLY A 82 14.60 0.95 -4.06
CA GLY A 82 14.34 1.77 -5.22
C GLY A 82 14.71 3.21 -4.97
N PRO A 83 14.60 4.05 -5.99
CA PRO A 83 14.98 5.44 -5.87
C PRO A 83 13.94 6.22 -5.06
N LYS A 84 14.41 7.31 -4.45
CA LYS A 84 13.53 8.19 -3.72
C LYS A 84 12.50 8.79 -4.67
N PRO A 85 11.21 8.69 -4.37
CA PRO A 85 10.19 9.24 -5.26
C PRO A 85 10.29 10.76 -5.36
N ASN A 86 9.85 11.28 -6.49
CA ASN A 86 9.80 12.73 -6.67
C ASN A 86 8.84 13.33 -5.65
N ASN A 87 9.18 14.46 -5.12
CA ASN A 87 8.36 15.17 -4.16
C ASN A 87 8.18 14.43 -2.83
N PHE A 88 9.02 13.44 -2.55
CA PHE A 88 8.90 12.68 -1.32
C PHE A 88 9.07 13.58 -0.09
N ASP A 89 9.98 14.51 -0.16
CA ASP A 89 10.27 15.41 0.98
C ASP A 89 9.13 16.38 1.28
N ILE A 90 8.34 16.70 0.28
CA ILE A 90 7.27 17.68 0.46
C ILE A 90 5.89 17.05 0.43
N ALA A 91 5.81 15.77 0.13
CA ALA A 91 4.52 15.10 0.09
C ALA A 91 3.97 14.96 1.50
N PRO A 92 2.78 15.47 1.77
CA PRO A 92 2.19 15.35 3.10
C PRO A 92 1.71 13.95 3.40
N MET A 93 1.48 13.14 2.40
CA MET A 93 1.05 11.77 2.61
C MET A 93 1.82 10.81 1.74
N VAL A 94 2.14 9.66 2.28
CA VAL A 94 2.87 8.62 1.58
C VAL A 94 2.13 7.31 1.75
N VAL A 95 1.97 6.57 0.67
CA VAL A 95 1.38 5.24 0.72
C VAL A 95 2.51 4.25 0.44
N VAL A 96 2.71 3.32 1.35
CA VAL A 96 3.71 2.27 1.17
C VAL A 96 3.00 0.93 1.01
N LYS A 97 3.47 0.13 0.07
CA LYS A 97 2.89 -1.17 -0.19
C LYS A 97 3.99 -2.21 0.03
N GLY A 98 3.73 -3.11 0.93
CA GLY A 98 4.71 -4.14 1.28
C GLY A 98 4.26 -4.93 2.48
N LYS A 99 5.20 -5.54 3.17
CA LYS A 99 4.88 -6.35 4.35
C LYS A 99 5.93 -6.20 5.43
N PHE A 100 5.59 -6.59 6.64
CA PHE A 100 6.54 -6.57 7.74
C PHE A 100 7.48 -7.79 7.65
N GLU A 101 8.76 -7.52 7.83
CA GLU A 101 9.77 -8.56 7.94
C GLU A 101 10.79 -8.10 8.96
N ASN A 102 11.08 -8.93 9.95
CA ASN A 102 12.10 -8.62 10.96
C ASN A 102 11.92 -7.26 11.63
N ASN A 103 10.70 -6.97 12.03
CA ASN A 103 10.35 -5.72 12.74
C ASN A 103 10.49 -4.46 11.90
N LYS A 104 10.59 -4.57 10.60
CA LYS A 104 10.60 -3.42 9.71
C LYS A 104 9.65 -3.69 8.55
N PHE A 105 9.15 -2.64 7.96
CA PHE A 105 8.23 -2.78 6.84
C PHE A 105 9.03 -2.69 5.55
N VAL A 106 9.05 -3.76 4.80
CA VAL A 106 9.75 -3.80 3.52
C VAL A 106 8.75 -3.43 2.44
N ALA A 107 8.94 -2.26 1.85
CA ALA A 107 8.03 -1.75 0.83
C ALA A 107 8.46 -2.18 -0.55
N ASN A 108 7.50 -2.57 -1.35
CA ASN A 108 7.74 -2.91 -2.75
C ASN A 108 7.42 -1.71 -3.63
N GLU A 109 6.59 -0.83 -3.14
CA GLU A 109 6.16 0.34 -3.90
C GLU A 109 5.86 1.48 -2.96
N ILE A 110 6.20 2.69 -3.35
CA ILE A 110 5.90 3.89 -2.59
C ILE A 110 5.20 4.87 -3.51
N LEU A 111 4.09 5.42 -3.05
CA LEU A 111 3.35 6.43 -3.78
C LEU A 111 3.25 7.65 -2.90
N THR A 112 3.52 8.81 -3.46
CA THR A 112 3.35 10.07 -2.75
C THR A 112 2.01 10.65 -3.12
N LYS A 113 1.26 11.13 -2.15
CA LYS A 113 -0.01 11.77 -2.39
C LYS A 113 0.04 13.20 -1.94
N CYS A 114 -0.35 14.08 -2.80
CA CYS A 114 -0.37 15.49 -2.49
C CYS A 114 -1.82 15.93 -2.36
N PRO A 115 -2.24 16.39 -1.18
CA PRO A 115 -3.61 16.82 -0.97
C PRO A 115 -4.03 17.93 -1.88
N SER A 116 -3.09 18.65 -2.43
CA SER A 116 -3.44 19.71 -3.35
C SER A 116 -4.21 19.16 -4.55
N LYS A 117 -4.08 17.89 -4.82
CA LYS A 117 -4.86 17.32 -5.88
C LYS A 117 -6.30 17.26 -5.48
N TYR A 118 -6.54 17.10 -4.21
CA TYR A 118 -7.88 17.07 -3.75
C TYR A 118 -8.31 18.46 -3.55
N GLU A 119 -7.38 19.29 -3.23
CA GLU A 119 -7.69 20.62 -3.00
C GLU A 119 -7.88 21.35 -4.20
N SER A 120 -7.35 20.98 -5.28
CA SER A 120 -7.65 21.70 -6.46
C SER A 120 -9.12 21.56 -6.69
N LYS A 121 -9.72 20.64 -6.02
CA LYS A 121 -11.12 20.58 -6.06
C LYS A 121 -11.68 21.48 -5.06
N PHE A 122 -10.95 21.65 -3.98
CA PHE A 122 -11.41 22.50 -2.99
C PHE A 122 -11.13 23.84 -3.39
N GLU A 123 -10.15 24.00 -4.17
CA GLU A 123 -9.83 25.26 -4.46
C GLU A 123 -10.61 25.76 -5.43
N ASP A 124 -11.08 24.93 -6.23
CA ASP A 124 -12.06 25.38 -7.01
C ASP A 124 -13.11 25.74 -6.17
N VAL A 125 -13.05 25.19 -5.07
CA VAL A 125 -13.93 25.51 -4.12
C VAL A 125 -13.46 26.61 -3.38
N LYS A 126 -12.28 26.77 -3.21
CA LYS A 126 -11.83 27.82 -2.51
C LYS A 126 -11.66 28.88 -3.33
N LYS A 127 -11.77 28.68 -4.38
CA LYS A 127 -11.73 29.62 -5.14
C LYS A 127 -12.85 29.97 -5.32
N GLN A 128 -13.35 29.24 -5.04
CA GLN A 128 -13.84 29.38 -4.62
C GLN A 128 -13.82 29.49 -3.65
N GLY A 129 -13.76 29.46 -3.58
CA GLY A 129 -13.47 29.67 -2.71
C GLY A 129 -12.87 30.00 -2.50
N ILE A 130 -12.81 30.32 -2.82
CA ILE A 130 -12.22 30.34 -2.70
C ILE A 130 -12.12 30.43 -2.27
#